data_e830285c41a22ad9e480f8289be1d20a
#
_entry.id   e830285c41a22ad9e480f8289be1d20a
#
_cell.length_a   1.000
_cell.length_b   1.000
_cell.length_c   1.000
_cell.angle_alpha   90.00
_cell.angle_beta   90.00
_cell.angle_gamma   90.00
#
_symmetry.space_group_name_H-M   'P 1'
#
loop_
_entity.id
_entity.type
_entity.pdbx_description
1 polymer ?
#
loop_
_entity_poly.entity_id
_entity_poly.type
_entity_poly.pdbx_seq_one_letter_code
_entity_poly.pdbx_strand_id
1 'polypeptide(L)'
;MTPRSDYREKIEAIGFDFHGDYWREEAYYRFTPAEIERLEEATREAYRMYCEAAEYIISEKPDFMERMLQIPAEVCERICESWNRDELSLYGRFDFLLDEKGVPRILEFNADTPTSLLEASVIQWQWKEECFPECDQYNGIHEGLVQSWKDIFPAGSNIHFVGALDDHEDTGTLQYLAS
;
A
#
# COMPACT_ATOMS: atom_id res chain seq x y z
N MET A 1 15.90 -9.75 19.12
CA MET A 1 16.87 -8.65 18.93
C MET A 1 16.71 -7.64 20.06
N THR A 2 17.74 -6.89 20.46
CA THR A 2 17.56 -5.79 21.41
C THR A 2 17.15 -4.55 20.64
N PRO A 3 16.02 -3.91 20.98
CA PRO A 3 15.61 -2.66 20.34
C PRO A 3 16.65 -1.54 20.50
N ARG A 4 16.66 -0.60 19.56
CA ARG A 4 17.42 0.64 19.72
C ARG A 4 16.87 1.41 20.92
N SER A 5 17.74 1.98 21.75
CA SER A 5 17.32 2.66 22.99
C SER A 5 16.47 3.93 22.74
N ASP A 6 16.63 4.54 21.58
CA ASP A 6 16.03 5.80 21.14
C ASP A 6 15.00 5.63 20.01
N TYR A 7 14.53 4.40 19.78
CA TYR A 7 13.66 4.11 18.62
C TYR A 7 12.36 4.90 18.63
N ARG A 8 11.76 5.13 19.80
CA ARG A 8 10.52 5.90 19.93
C ARG A 8 10.70 7.34 19.48
N GLU A 9 11.75 8.02 19.96
CA GLU A 9 12.06 9.38 19.54
C GLU A 9 12.30 9.48 18.04
N LYS A 10 12.93 8.45 17.45
CA LYS A 10 13.20 8.39 16.00
C LYS A 10 11.93 8.23 15.17
N ILE A 11 11.04 7.33 15.53
CA ILE A 11 9.78 7.14 14.78
C ILE A 11 8.83 8.33 14.93
N GLU A 12 8.77 8.93 16.13
CA GLU A 12 8.01 10.16 16.37
C GLU A 12 8.55 11.33 15.53
N ALA A 13 9.87 11.46 15.42
CA ALA A 13 10.50 12.50 14.59
C ALA A 13 10.19 12.38 13.10
N ILE A 14 9.77 11.20 12.61
CA ILE A 14 9.33 10.94 11.25
C ILE A 14 7.83 11.27 11.08
N GLY A 15 7.12 11.51 12.19
CA GLY A 15 5.68 11.76 12.20
C GLY A 15 4.83 10.52 12.52
N PHE A 16 5.46 9.43 12.99
CA PHE A 16 4.75 8.23 13.42
C PHE A 16 4.49 8.28 14.93
N ASP A 17 3.43 8.98 15.33
CA ASP A 17 3.06 9.22 16.72
C ASP A 17 1.65 8.74 17.09
N PHE A 18 0.97 8.04 16.18
CA PHE A 18 -0.47 7.77 16.27
C PHE A 18 -0.85 6.36 16.76
N HIS A 19 0.07 5.39 16.79
CA HIS A 19 -0.26 4.01 17.17
C HIS A 19 0.36 3.53 18.51
N GLY A 20 0.86 4.43 19.35
CA GLY A 20 1.40 4.09 20.67
C GLY A 20 2.48 2.99 20.62
N ASP A 21 2.18 1.81 21.17
CA ASP A 21 3.11 0.66 21.21
C ASP A 21 3.05 -0.26 19.99
N TYR A 22 2.51 0.20 18.87
CA TYR A 22 2.39 -0.59 17.64
C TYR A 22 3.73 -0.99 17.06
N TRP A 23 4.67 -0.06 16.91
CA TRP A 23 6.00 -0.33 16.39
C TRP A 23 6.86 -1.13 17.38
N ARG A 24 7.38 -2.27 16.93
CA ARG A 24 8.19 -3.17 17.75
C ARG A 24 9.47 -3.54 17.05
N GLU A 25 10.60 -3.42 17.76
CA GLU A 25 11.93 -3.76 17.24
C GLU A 25 12.50 -5.07 17.79
N GLU A 26 11.75 -5.79 18.63
CA GLU A 26 12.21 -7.06 19.20
C GLU A 26 12.23 -8.18 18.16
N ALA A 27 11.37 -8.08 17.14
CA ALA A 27 11.21 -9.07 16.10
C ALA A 27 11.16 -8.43 14.71
N TYR A 28 11.61 -9.17 13.71
CA TYR A 28 11.56 -8.78 12.31
C TYR A 28 11.45 -10.03 11.43
N TYR A 29 10.97 -9.84 10.23
CA TYR A 29 10.97 -10.86 9.21
C TYR A 29 12.26 -10.82 8.40
N ARG A 30 12.81 -12.00 8.12
CA ARG A 30 13.96 -12.15 7.24
C ARG A 30 13.58 -13.08 6.10
N PHE A 31 13.67 -12.58 4.90
CA PHE A 31 13.35 -13.32 3.69
C PHE A 31 14.63 -13.66 2.91
N THR A 32 14.59 -14.78 2.23
CA THR A 32 15.55 -15.12 1.18
C THR A 32 15.11 -14.51 -0.14
N PRO A 33 16.04 -14.30 -1.12
CA PRO A 33 15.66 -13.84 -2.46
C PRO A 33 14.57 -14.67 -3.11
N ALA A 34 14.61 -16.01 -2.96
CA ALA A 34 13.60 -16.90 -3.52
C ALA A 34 12.20 -16.76 -2.87
N GLU A 35 12.13 -16.34 -1.61
CA GLU A 35 10.85 -16.02 -0.95
C GLU A 35 10.30 -14.69 -1.47
N ILE A 36 11.16 -13.70 -1.69
CA ILE A 36 10.78 -12.43 -2.29
C ILE A 36 10.26 -12.64 -3.72
N GLU A 37 10.97 -13.38 -4.56
CA GLU A 37 10.52 -13.71 -5.93
C GLU A 37 9.12 -14.35 -5.94
N ARG A 38 8.84 -15.25 -4.98
CA ARG A 38 7.51 -15.86 -4.84
C ARG A 38 6.44 -14.85 -4.42
N LEU A 39 6.76 -13.92 -3.54
CA LEU A 39 5.85 -12.85 -3.14
C LEU A 39 5.54 -11.90 -4.31
N GLU A 40 6.56 -11.53 -5.10
CA GLU A 40 6.38 -10.72 -6.30
C GLU A 40 5.48 -11.41 -7.33
N GLU A 41 5.73 -12.68 -7.60
CA GLU A 41 4.92 -13.45 -8.54
C GLU A 41 3.48 -13.57 -8.06
N ALA A 42 3.28 -13.89 -6.77
CA ALA A 42 1.95 -13.95 -6.18
C ALA A 42 1.22 -12.61 -6.23
N THR A 43 1.93 -11.50 -6.00
CA THR A 43 1.38 -10.14 -6.08
C THR A 43 0.95 -9.80 -7.50
N ARG A 44 1.81 -10.06 -8.50
CA ARG A 44 1.48 -9.83 -9.92
C ARG A 44 0.26 -10.62 -10.37
N GLU A 45 0.24 -11.92 -10.04
CA GLU A 45 -0.87 -12.80 -10.42
C GLU A 45 -2.17 -12.40 -9.71
N ALA A 46 -2.10 -12.08 -8.42
CA ALA A 46 -3.25 -11.60 -7.66
C ALA A 46 -3.81 -10.32 -8.28
N TYR A 47 -2.98 -9.32 -8.56
CA TYR A 47 -3.41 -8.07 -9.17
C TYR A 47 -4.08 -8.30 -10.53
N ARG A 48 -3.47 -9.13 -11.39
CA ARG A 48 -4.06 -9.51 -12.66
C ARG A 48 -5.46 -10.11 -12.50
N MET A 49 -5.61 -11.04 -11.54
CA MET A 49 -6.91 -11.70 -11.28
C MET A 49 -7.96 -10.73 -10.74
N TYR A 50 -7.57 -9.78 -9.88
CA TYR A 50 -8.49 -8.75 -9.38
C TYR A 50 -8.95 -7.82 -10.50
N CYS A 51 -8.03 -7.39 -11.37
CA CYS A 51 -8.39 -6.59 -12.55
C CYS A 51 -9.33 -7.34 -13.50
N GLU A 52 -9.07 -8.61 -13.78
CA GLU A 52 -9.95 -9.44 -14.61
C GLU A 52 -11.33 -9.64 -13.97
N ALA A 53 -11.39 -9.80 -12.65
CA ALA A 53 -12.65 -9.90 -11.93
C ALA A 53 -13.44 -8.59 -11.98
N ALA A 54 -12.78 -7.45 -11.83
CA ALA A 54 -13.38 -6.12 -11.95
C ALA A 54 -13.92 -5.91 -13.38
N GLU A 55 -13.10 -6.16 -14.39
CA GLU A 55 -13.53 -6.10 -15.81
C GLU A 55 -14.76 -6.97 -16.08
N TYR A 56 -14.74 -8.21 -15.61
CA TYR A 56 -15.88 -9.11 -15.78
C TYR A 56 -17.17 -8.58 -15.13
N ILE A 57 -17.07 -8.02 -13.92
CA ILE A 57 -18.22 -7.44 -13.22
C ILE A 57 -18.75 -6.23 -13.98
N ILE A 58 -17.87 -5.33 -14.38
CA ILE A 58 -18.23 -4.08 -15.06
C ILE A 58 -18.87 -4.38 -16.44
N SER A 59 -18.26 -5.26 -17.22
CA SER A 59 -18.66 -5.50 -18.60
C SER A 59 -19.79 -6.51 -18.74
N GLU A 60 -19.76 -7.60 -17.96
CA GLU A 60 -20.65 -8.74 -18.14
C GLU A 60 -21.75 -8.87 -17.07
N LYS A 61 -21.56 -8.22 -15.93
CA LYS A 61 -22.44 -8.34 -14.75
C LYS A 61 -22.73 -6.99 -14.09
N PRO A 62 -23.14 -5.94 -14.82
CA PRO A 62 -23.34 -4.61 -14.23
C PRO A 62 -24.35 -4.60 -13.08
N ASP A 63 -25.39 -5.43 -13.13
CA ASP A 63 -26.37 -5.59 -12.05
C ASP A 63 -25.77 -6.13 -10.75
N PHE A 64 -24.59 -6.76 -10.79
CA PHE A 64 -23.92 -7.31 -9.63
C PHE A 64 -23.45 -6.21 -8.68
N MET A 65 -22.96 -5.10 -9.21
CA MET A 65 -22.52 -3.96 -8.41
C MET A 65 -23.66 -3.41 -7.55
N GLU A 66 -24.84 -3.21 -8.13
CA GLU A 66 -26.00 -2.69 -7.41
C GLU A 66 -26.60 -3.72 -6.46
N ARG A 67 -26.86 -4.95 -6.94
CA ARG A 67 -27.62 -5.95 -6.21
C ARG A 67 -26.81 -6.69 -5.14
N MET A 68 -25.53 -6.99 -5.43
CA MET A 68 -24.70 -7.81 -4.55
C MET A 68 -23.73 -6.97 -3.74
N LEU A 69 -23.11 -5.96 -4.36
CA LEU A 69 -22.19 -5.05 -3.68
C LEU A 69 -22.91 -3.85 -3.05
N GLN A 70 -24.21 -3.66 -3.33
CA GLN A 70 -25.05 -2.59 -2.82
C GLN A 70 -24.49 -1.18 -3.11
N ILE A 71 -23.85 -1.05 -4.27
CA ILE A 71 -23.32 0.23 -4.73
C ILE A 71 -24.48 1.02 -5.36
N PRO A 72 -24.70 2.28 -5.01
CA PRO A 72 -25.74 3.11 -5.62
C PRO A 72 -25.59 3.21 -7.14
N ALA A 73 -26.71 3.21 -7.88
CA ALA A 73 -26.71 3.18 -9.35
C ALA A 73 -25.88 4.32 -9.96
N GLU A 74 -25.97 5.54 -9.41
CA GLU A 74 -25.20 6.69 -9.86
C GLU A 74 -23.68 6.52 -9.65
N VAL A 75 -23.28 5.70 -8.66
CA VAL A 75 -21.87 5.37 -8.42
C VAL A 75 -21.41 4.27 -9.38
N CYS A 76 -22.28 3.28 -9.68
CA CYS A 76 -21.99 2.26 -10.68
C CYS A 76 -21.66 2.86 -12.05
N GLU A 77 -22.42 3.88 -12.49
CA GLU A 77 -22.13 4.59 -13.75
C GLU A 77 -20.74 5.23 -13.73
N ARG A 78 -20.37 5.88 -12.63
CA ARG A 78 -19.04 6.50 -12.48
C ARG A 78 -17.89 5.49 -12.44
N ILE A 79 -18.11 4.33 -11.81
CA ILE A 79 -17.15 3.23 -11.81
C ILE A 79 -16.90 2.76 -13.25
N CYS A 80 -17.96 2.52 -14.02
CA CYS A 80 -17.83 2.13 -15.41
C CYS A 80 -17.11 3.18 -16.27
N GLU A 81 -17.41 4.46 -16.05
CA GLU A 81 -16.76 5.55 -16.77
C GLU A 81 -15.26 5.65 -16.43
N SER A 82 -14.91 5.54 -15.15
CA SER A 82 -13.54 5.57 -14.66
C SER A 82 -12.73 4.40 -15.21
N TRP A 83 -13.28 3.20 -15.14
CA TRP A 83 -12.67 1.99 -15.70
C TRP A 83 -12.42 2.11 -17.20
N ASN A 84 -13.44 2.51 -17.97
CA ASN A 84 -13.32 2.66 -19.42
C ASN A 84 -12.36 3.77 -19.87
N ARG A 85 -12.09 4.74 -19.00
CA ARG A 85 -11.10 5.81 -19.25
C ARG A 85 -9.70 5.44 -18.80
N ASP A 86 -9.53 4.24 -18.21
CA ASP A 86 -8.28 3.80 -17.63
C ASP A 86 -7.71 4.86 -16.66
N GLU A 87 -8.60 5.33 -15.76
CA GLU A 87 -8.21 6.34 -14.76
C GLU A 87 -7.15 5.77 -13.83
N LEU A 88 -6.22 6.64 -13.46
CA LEU A 88 -4.99 6.26 -12.78
C LEU A 88 -5.24 5.71 -11.37
N SER A 89 -4.54 4.64 -11.05
CA SER A 89 -4.36 4.12 -9.69
C SER A 89 -2.91 4.29 -9.27
N LEU A 90 -2.66 4.78 -8.06
CA LEU A 90 -1.31 5.09 -7.62
C LEU A 90 -0.63 3.89 -6.97
N TYR A 91 -1.26 3.31 -5.96
CA TYR A 91 -0.76 2.13 -5.25
C TYR A 91 -1.89 1.39 -4.54
N GLY A 92 -1.62 0.13 -4.20
CA GLY A 92 -2.51 -0.70 -3.38
C GLY A 92 -1.69 -1.60 -2.46
N ARG A 93 -2.34 -2.27 -1.49
CA ARG A 93 -1.69 -3.16 -0.55
C ARG A 93 -2.39 -4.52 -0.52
N PHE A 94 -1.60 -5.57 -0.80
CA PHE A 94 -2.02 -6.93 -0.52
C PHE A 94 -1.53 -7.36 0.85
N ASP A 95 -2.38 -7.96 1.64
CA ASP A 95 -2.02 -8.61 2.88
C ASP A 95 -1.94 -10.13 2.64
N PHE A 96 -0.75 -10.71 2.86
CA PHE A 96 -0.47 -12.11 2.65
C PHE A 96 -0.16 -12.84 3.94
N LEU A 97 -0.65 -14.07 4.06
CA LEU A 97 -0.14 -15.07 4.98
C LEU A 97 0.81 -16.00 4.21
N LEU A 98 2.01 -16.22 4.73
CA LEU A 98 2.87 -17.31 4.26
C LEU A 98 2.52 -18.58 5.02
N ASP A 99 2.07 -19.62 4.30
CA ASP A 99 1.78 -20.91 4.91
C ASP A 99 3.07 -21.65 5.33
N GLU A 100 2.95 -22.81 5.98
CA GLU A 100 4.08 -23.62 6.45
C GLU A 100 5.08 -24.03 5.35
N LYS A 101 4.66 -23.95 4.09
CA LYS A 101 5.49 -24.24 2.91
C LYS A 101 6.05 -22.98 2.26
N GLY A 102 5.79 -21.80 2.86
CA GLY A 102 6.16 -20.51 2.31
C GLY A 102 5.35 -20.12 1.06
N VAL A 103 4.13 -20.63 0.92
CA VAL A 103 3.23 -20.25 -0.18
C VAL A 103 2.40 -19.06 0.27
N PRO A 104 2.42 -17.94 -0.47
CA PRO A 104 1.60 -16.78 -0.17
C PRO A 104 0.10 -17.09 -0.31
N ARG A 105 -0.68 -16.72 0.69
CA ARG A 105 -2.14 -16.81 0.73
C ARG A 105 -2.69 -15.41 0.92
N ILE A 106 -3.52 -14.95 0.00
CA ILE A 106 -4.13 -13.62 0.07
C ILE A 106 -5.12 -13.61 1.24
N LEU A 107 -5.00 -12.62 2.11
CA LEU A 107 -5.98 -12.31 3.14
C LEU A 107 -6.92 -11.21 2.64
N GLU A 108 -6.36 -10.12 2.11
CA GLU A 108 -7.13 -9.01 1.56
C GLU A 108 -6.34 -8.22 0.52
N PHE A 109 -7.06 -7.40 -0.24
CA PHE A 109 -6.50 -6.40 -1.12
C PHE A 109 -7.12 -5.04 -0.81
N ASN A 110 -6.31 -4.10 -0.37
CA ASN A 110 -6.67 -2.72 -0.17
C ASN A 110 -6.30 -1.92 -1.42
N ALA A 111 -7.29 -1.72 -2.30
CA ALA A 111 -7.10 -1.05 -3.59
C ALA A 111 -7.33 0.46 -3.52
N ASP A 112 -7.96 0.93 -2.44
CA ASP A 112 -8.24 2.34 -2.17
C ASP A 112 -7.75 2.69 -0.77
N THR A 113 -7.13 3.85 -0.62
CA THR A 113 -6.62 4.38 0.67
C THR A 113 -5.88 3.35 1.57
N PRO A 114 -4.93 2.52 1.07
CA PRO A 114 -4.20 1.63 1.94
C PRO A 114 -3.28 2.42 2.88
N THR A 115 -3.33 2.08 4.16
CA THR A 115 -2.44 2.60 5.21
C THR A 115 -1.11 1.86 5.25
N SER A 116 -0.29 2.08 6.28
CA SER A 116 1.05 1.47 6.48
C SER A 116 2.10 1.90 5.45
N LEU A 117 1.88 3.01 4.77
CA LEU A 117 2.83 3.52 3.77
C LEU A 117 4.07 4.13 4.42
N LEU A 118 3.91 4.90 5.49
CA LEU A 118 5.01 5.53 6.22
C LEU A 118 5.94 4.48 6.85
N GLU A 119 5.36 3.46 7.45
CA GLU A 119 6.09 2.33 8.03
C GLU A 119 6.92 1.60 6.97
N ALA A 120 6.31 1.27 5.84
CA ALA A 120 6.96 0.51 4.79
C ALA A 120 8.02 1.33 4.05
N SER A 121 7.73 2.58 3.71
CA SER A 121 8.59 3.40 2.86
C SER A 121 9.76 4.05 3.61
N VAL A 122 9.56 4.43 4.89
CA VAL A 122 10.50 5.27 5.63
C VAL A 122 11.02 4.59 6.88
N ILE A 123 10.13 4.17 7.79
CA ILE A 123 10.54 3.71 9.13
C ILE A 123 11.35 2.41 9.04
N GLN A 124 10.86 1.43 8.28
CA GLN A 124 11.56 0.16 8.09
C GLN A 124 12.90 0.34 7.40
N TRP A 125 13.00 1.28 6.44
CA TRP A 125 14.25 1.61 5.79
C TRP A 125 15.28 2.17 6.78
N GLN A 126 14.92 3.17 7.58
CA GLN A 126 15.81 3.74 8.57
C GLN A 126 16.24 2.72 9.63
N TRP A 127 15.29 1.91 10.09
CA TRP A 127 15.59 0.82 11.02
C TRP A 127 16.60 -0.17 10.42
N LYS A 128 16.40 -0.58 9.16
CA LYS A 128 17.29 -1.48 8.45
C LYS A 128 18.68 -0.88 8.29
N GLU A 129 18.79 0.38 7.85
CA GLU A 129 20.08 1.06 7.70
C GLU A 129 20.89 1.09 9.00
N GLU A 130 20.23 1.31 10.13
CA GLU A 130 20.91 1.37 11.42
C GLU A 130 21.23 -0.01 12.02
N CYS A 131 20.37 -1.00 11.82
CA CYS A 131 20.49 -2.31 12.45
C CYS A 131 21.15 -3.37 11.58
N PHE A 132 20.97 -3.29 10.26
CA PHE A 132 21.42 -4.26 9.27
C PHE A 132 21.84 -3.58 7.95
N PRO A 133 22.88 -2.72 8.00
CA PRO A 133 23.30 -1.95 6.81
C PRO A 133 23.78 -2.84 5.64
N GLU A 134 24.18 -4.09 5.94
CA GLU A 134 24.58 -5.08 4.93
C GLU A 134 23.43 -5.82 4.26
N CYS A 135 22.21 -5.65 4.78
CA CYS A 135 21.01 -6.25 4.20
C CYS A 135 20.31 -5.28 3.27
N ASP A 136 19.47 -5.82 2.41
CA ASP A 136 18.53 -5.05 1.64
C ASP A 136 17.15 -5.05 2.31
N GLN A 137 16.40 -3.99 2.11
CA GLN A 137 14.96 -3.98 2.35
C GLN A 137 14.29 -4.10 0.98
N TYR A 138 13.48 -5.11 0.81
CA TYR A 138 12.68 -5.30 -0.39
C TYR A 138 11.62 -4.19 -0.49
N ASN A 139 12.04 -3.03 -0.95
CA ASN A 139 11.22 -1.82 -0.95
C ASN A 139 11.73 -0.81 -1.99
N GLY A 140 10.89 -0.48 -2.97
CA GLY A 140 11.06 0.60 -3.93
C GLY A 140 9.85 1.55 -3.92
N ILE A 141 9.10 1.59 -2.82
CA ILE A 141 7.83 2.31 -2.74
C ILE A 141 8.04 3.81 -2.93
N HIS A 142 8.98 4.39 -2.20
CA HIS A 142 9.25 5.84 -2.28
C HIS A 142 9.64 6.28 -3.69
N GLU A 143 10.62 5.60 -4.27
CA GLU A 143 11.10 5.88 -5.63
C GLU A 143 10.01 5.64 -6.67
N GLY A 144 9.22 4.58 -6.50
CA GLY A 144 8.09 4.27 -7.36
C GLY A 144 7.00 5.34 -7.30
N LEU A 145 6.66 5.83 -6.12
CA LEU A 145 5.70 6.91 -5.94
C LEU A 145 6.20 8.21 -6.60
N VAL A 146 7.45 8.60 -6.33
CA VAL A 146 8.06 9.80 -6.94
C VAL A 146 8.06 9.71 -8.46
N GLN A 147 8.37 8.53 -9.02
CA GLN A 147 8.34 8.33 -10.46
C GLN A 147 6.91 8.40 -11.01
N SER A 148 5.97 7.75 -10.36
CA SER A 148 4.55 7.79 -10.75
C SER A 148 3.99 9.21 -10.75
N TRP A 149 4.29 10.02 -9.71
CA TRP A 149 3.89 11.42 -9.69
C TRP A 149 4.43 12.21 -10.90
N LYS A 150 5.70 11.99 -11.27
CA LYS A 150 6.32 12.67 -12.43
C LYS A 150 5.71 12.24 -13.77
N ASP A 151 5.31 10.97 -13.87
CA ASP A 151 4.74 10.42 -15.09
C ASP A 151 3.28 10.84 -15.27
N ILE A 152 2.55 10.94 -14.17
CA ILE A 152 1.12 11.28 -14.15
C ILE A 152 0.87 12.78 -14.29
N PHE A 153 1.65 13.61 -13.58
CA PHE A 153 1.38 15.03 -13.47
C PHE A 153 2.46 15.89 -14.12
N PRO A 154 2.11 16.77 -15.06
CA PRO A 154 3.02 17.78 -15.56
C PRO A 154 3.53 18.69 -14.43
N ALA A 155 4.75 19.18 -14.56
CA ALA A 155 5.32 20.13 -13.60
C ALA A 155 4.41 21.36 -13.43
N GLY A 156 4.12 21.70 -12.19
CA GLY A 156 3.21 22.82 -11.84
C GLY A 156 1.74 22.44 -11.76
N SER A 157 1.39 21.17 -11.86
CA SER A 157 0.02 20.68 -11.57
C SER A 157 -0.36 20.97 -10.12
N ASN A 158 -1.63 21.31 -9.90
CA ASN A 158 -2.21 21.37 -8.57
C ASN A 158 -2.75 19.98 -8.21
N ILE A 159 -2.27 19.41 -7.11
CA ILE A 159 -2.71 18.13 -6.58
C ILE A 159 -3.46 18.40 -5.27
N HIS A 160 -4.61 17.77 -5.11
CA HIS A 160 -5.43 17.87 -3.92
C HIS A 160 -5.48 16.51 -3.23
N PHE A 161 -5.14 16.49 -1.95
CA PHE A 161 -5.25 15.31 -1.11
C PHE A 161 -6.51 15.43 -0.25
N VAL A 162 -7.24 14.32 -0.11
CA VAL A 162 -8.46 14.23 0.68
C VAL A 162 -8.36 13.01 1.59
N GLY A 163 -8.70 13.17 2.86
CA GLY A 163 -8.71 12.11 3.86
C GLY A 163 -9.55 12.50 5.07
N ALA A 164 -9.71 11.58 6.03
CA ALA A 164 -10.39 11.81 7.28
C ALA A 164 -9.51 12.63 8.22
N LEU A 165 -9.88 13.88 8.48
CA LEU A 165 -9.07 14.82 9.29
C LEU A 165 -8.98 14.45 10.77
N ASP A 166 -9.90 13.64 11.27
CA ASP A 166 -9.94 13.10 12.62
C ASP A 166 -9.17 11.78 12.78
N ASP A 167 -8.62 11.25 11.69
CA ASP A 167 -7.75 10.10 11.68
C ASP A 167 -6.28 10.51 11.52
N HIS A 168 -5.48 10.23 12.54
CA HIS A 168 -4.06 10.58 12.55
C HIS A 168 -3.24 9.75 11.54
N GLU A 169 -3.62 8.50 11.30
CA GLU A 169 -2.96 7.64 10.32
C GLU A 169 -3.18 8.13 8.90
N ASP A 170 -4.44 8.47 8.55
CA ASP A 170 -4.77 9.08 7.26
C ASP A 170 -4.01 10.39 7.07
N THR A 171 -3.99 11.24 8.10
CA THR A 171 -3.27 12.54 8.06
C THR A 171 -1.77 12.32 7.83
N GLY A 172 -1.15 11.39 8.54
CA GLY A 172 0.27 11.04 8.36
C GLY A 172 0.57 10.54 6.96
N THR A 173 -0.27 9.67 6.42
CA THR A 173 -0.15 9.15 5.05
C THR A 173 -0.27 10.27 4.01
N LEU A 174 -1.25 11.19 4.17
CA LEU A 174 -1.42 12.33 3.26
C LEU A 174 -0.24 13.30 3.32
N GLN A 175 0.30 13.55 4.51
CA GLN A 175 1.49 14.41 4.67
C GLN A 175 2.71 13.80 3.99
N TYR A 176 2.91 12.50 4.12
CA TYR A 176 3.98 11.80 3.44
C TYR A 176 3.83 11.88 1.91
N LEU A 177 2.62 11.64 1.39
CA LEU A 177 2.36 11.72 -0.06
C LEU A 177 2.51 13.14 -0.62
N ALA A 178 2.35 14.17 0.22
CA ALA A 178 2.45 15.57 -0.17
C ALA A 178 3.87 16.15 -0.04
N SER A 179 4.81 15.41 0.59
CA SER A 179 6.17 15.86 0.83
C SER A 179 7.09 15.58 -0.36
#